data_5e29fbb16a416e8a5154f3443813ce9f
#
_entry.id   5e29fbb16a416e8a5154f3443813ce9f
#
_cell.length_a   1.000
_cell.length_b   1.000
_cell.length_c   1.000
_cell.angle_alpha   90.00
_cell.angle_beta   90.00
_cell.angle_gamma   90.00
#
_symmetry.space_group_name_H-M   'P 1'
#
loop_
_entity.id
_entity.type
_entity.pdbx_description
1 polymer ?
#
loop_
_entity_poly.entity_id
_entity_poly.type
_entity_poly.pdbx_seq_one_letter_code
_entity_poly.pdbx_strand_id
1 'polypeptide(L)'
;MCSSDLGHRGPGISHTPLAITHVTLAPGARAMIPWRSDFNALAYVLAGSGTVGAEQAPFRTGQTAVLVDGDTVRLQADAVQESRTNGMEVFLIGGVPLREPVVQYGPFVMNTKAEIQEAFDDFEAGRLGRVPAGALQPHRPRR
;
A
#
# COMPACT_ATOMS: atom_id res chain seq x y z
N MET A 1 3.96 4.11 -13.20
CA MET A 1 5.14 4.49 -12.40
C MET A 1 4.67 4.83 -11.01
N CYS A 2 5.08 4.07 -9.99
CA CYS A 2 4.86 4.47 -8.60
C CYS A 2 5.65 5.75 -8.37
N SER A 3 4.99 6.87 -8.29
CA SER A 3 5.57 8.16 -7.93
C SER A 3 5.30 8.37 -6.46
N SER A 4 6.31 8.35 -5.60
CA SER A 4 6.17 8.91 -4.26
C SER A 4 6.49 10.41 -4.37
N ASP A 5 5.63 11.27 -3.87
CA ASP A 5 5.90 12.71 -3.78
C ASP A 5 7.03 13.06 -2.78
N LEU A 6 7.66 12.04 -2.21
CA LEU A 6 8.86 12.11 -1.38
C LEU A 6 10.16 12.22 -2.19
N GLY A 7 10.09 12.53 -3.50
CA GLY A 7 11.24 12.70 -4.38
C GLY A 7 11.85 11.39 -4.90
N HIS A 8 11.30 10.24 -4.54
CA HIS A 8 11.73 8.93 -5.02
C HIS A 8 10.68 8.32 -5.93
N ARG A 9 11.12 7.74 -7.04
CA ARG A 9 10.24 7.08 -8.00
C ARG A 9 10.55 5.59 -8.04
N GLY A 10 9.55 4.76 -7.70
CA GLY A 10 9.65 3.30 -7.81
C GLY A 10 9.62 2.81 -9.27
N PRO A 11 10.03 1.57 -9.53
CA PRO A 11 10.08 0.98 -10.88
C PRO A 11 8.71 0.58 -11.43
N GLY A 12 7.67 0.61 -10.61
CA GLY A 12 6.32 0.20 -11.01
C GLY A 12 5.72 1.12 -12.06
N ILE A 13 4.92 0.52 -12.96
CA ILE A 13 4.12 1.25 -13.93
C ILE A 13 2.71 1.38 -13.35
N SER A 14 2.18 2.60 -13.29
CA SER A 14 0.79 2.86 -12.93
C SER A 14 0.14 3.75 -13.97
N HIS A 15 -1.15 3.51 -14.25
CA HIS A 15 -1.94 4.34 -15.16
C HIS A 15 -2.49 5.59 -14.46
N THR A 16 -2.56 5.55 -13.14
CA THR A 16 -3.00 6.67 -12.28
C THR A 16 -1.94 6.95 -11.22
N PRO A 17 -1.84 8.20 -10.74
CA PRO A 17 -0.92 8.53 -9.66
C PRO A 17 -1.23 7.73 -8.41
N LEU A 18 -0.23 7.05 -7.87
CA LEU A 18 -0.30 6.33 -6.60
C LEU A 18 1.03 6.45 -5.85
N ALA A 19 0.97 6.33 -4.53
CA ALA A 19 2.12 6.28 -3.65
C ALA A 19 2.07 5.00 -2.80
N ILE A 20 3.22 4.34 -2.65
CA ILE A 20 3.42 3.20 -1.77
C ILE A 20 4.72 3.44 -1.02
N THR A 21 4.68 3.42 0.30
CA THR A 21 5.84 3.67 1.14
C THR A 21 5.85 2.71 2.33
N HIS A 22 6.99 2.09 2.60
CA HIS A 22 7.24 1.35 3.83
C HIS A 22 7.98 2.27 4.81
N VAL A 23 7.41 2.46 5.99
CA VAL A 23 7.94 3.33 7.05
C VAL A 23 8.35 2.48 8.23
N THR A 24 9.58 2.64 8.69
CA THR A 24 10.08 2.01 9.92
C THR A 24 10.39 3.09 10.94
N LEU A 25 9.81 2.98 12.13
CA LEU A 25 10.00 3.90 13.25
C LEU A 25 10.64 3.18 14.41
N ALA A 26 11.72 3.75 14.95
CA ALA A 26 12.28 3.33 16.22
C ALA A 26 11.28 3.57 17.38
N PRO A 27 11.40 2.87 18.51
CA PRO A 27 10.55 3.10 19.68
C PRO A 27 10.49 4.58 20.07
N GLY A 28 9.30 5.12 20.27
CA GLY A 28 9.05 6.52 20.61
C GLY A 28 9.25 7.53 19.46
N ALA A 29 9.72 7.11 18.30
CA ALA A 29 9.96 8.00 17.17
C ALA A 29 8.65 8.49 16.54
N ARG A 30 8.75 9.66 15.91
CA ARG A 30 7.64 10.30 15.18
C ARG A 30 8.04 10.54 13.74
N ALA A 31 7.07 10.42 12.84
CA ALA A 31 7.21 10.82 11.46
C ALA A 31 6.03 11.72 11.04
N MET A 32 6.35 12.73 10.25
CA MET A 32 5.39 13.55 9.53
C MET A 32 5.72 13.41 8.04
N ILE A 33 4.87 12.70 7.33
CA ILE A 33 5.11 12.34 5.94
C ILE A 33 4.21 13.22 5.08
N PRO A 34 4.79 14.11 4.25
CA PRO A 34 4.01 14.89 3.30
C PRO A 34 3.16 13.96 2.42
N TRP A 35 1.91 14.30 2.24
CA TRP A 35 0.96 13.52 1.45
C TRP A 35 0.15 14.45 0.57
N ARG A 36 -0.16 14.01 -0.64
CA ARG A 36 -1.00 14.81 -1.53
C ARG A 36 -2.42 14.85 -1.00
N SER A 37 -2.99 16.04 -0.89
CA SER A 37 -4.36 16.25 -0.38
C SER A 37 -5.46 15.69 -1.29
N ASP A 38 -5.13 15.41 -2.58
CA ASP A 38 -6.03 14.77 -3.54
C ASP A 38 -5.93 13.24 -3.54
N PHE A 39 -5.04 12.65 -2.71
CA PHE A 39 -4.90 11.22 -2.55
C PHE A 39 -5.71 10.70 -1.37
N ASN A 40 -6.38 9.58 -1.53
CA ASN A 40 -6.73 8.75 -0.39
C ASN A 40 -5.45 8.25 0.28
N ALA A 41 -5.52 7.98 1.58
CA ALA A 41 -4.40 7.39 2.30
C ALA A 41 -4.89 6.23 3.18
N LEU A 42 -4.12 5.15 3.16
CA LEU A 42 -4.32 3.97 3.97
C LEU A 42 -3.01 3.63 4.66
N ALA A 43 -3.04 3.46 5.97
CA ALA A 43 -1.92 3.00 6.76
C ALA A 43 -2.22 1.60 7.31
N TYR A 44 -1.33 0.62 7.05
CA TYR A 44 -1.42 -0.73 7.58
C TYR A 44 -0.21 -1.04 8.45
N VAL A 45 -0.42 -1.49 9.69
CA VAL A 45 0.68 -1.84 10.61
C VAL A 45 1.14 -3.26 10.34
N LEU A 46 2.36 -3.39 9.83
CA LEU A 46 3.02 -4.67 9.61
C LEU A 46 3.57 -5.27 10.91
N ALA A 47 4.12 -4.41 11.78
CA ALA A 47 4.70 -4.81 13.05
C ALA A 47 4.67 -3.64 14.05
N GLY A 48 4.55 -3.97 15.34
CA GLY A 48 4.60 -2.99 16.44
C GLY A 48 3.28 -2.29 16.70
N SER A 49 3.35 -1.18 17.45
CA SER A 49 2.22 -0.38 17.88
C SER A 49 2.56 1.11 17.96
N GLY A 50 1.53 1.93 17.94
CA GLY A 50 1.68 3.38 18.01
C GLY A 50 0.39 4.13 17.75
N THR A 51 0.51 5.32 17.22
CA THR A 51 -0.63 6.16 16.86
C THR A 51 -0.52 6.71 15.45
N VAL A 52 -1.68 6.99 14.84
CA VAL A 52 -1.82 7.54 13.49
C VAL A 52 -2.75 8.74 13.47
N GLY A 53 -2.47 9.67 12.56
CA GLY A 53 -3.30 10.85 12.30
C GLY A 53 -3.09 11.99 13.28
N ALA A 54 -3.83 13.07 13.07
CA ALA A 54 -3.80 14.26 13.94
C ALA A 54 -4.37 13.97 15.34
N GLU A 55 -5.37 13.08 15.41
CA GLU A 55 -6.05 12.69 16.64
C GLU A 55 -5.28 11.63 17.44
N GLN A 56 -4.12 11.20 16.93
CA GLN A 56 -3.28 10.17 17.55
C GLN A 56 -4.08 8.89 17.86
N ALA A 57 -4.89 8.45 16.91
CA ALA A 57 -5.66 7.23 17.07
C ALA A 57 -4.72 6.02 17.25
N PRO A 58 -4.91 5.20 18.31
CA PRO A 58 -4.05 4.05 18.54
C PRO A 58 -4.23 3.00 17.46
N PHE A 59 -3.12 2.43 16.97
CA PHE A 59 -3.16 1.31 16.04
C PHE A 59 -1.95 0.38 16.20
N ARG A 60 -2.13 -0.89 15.88
CA ARG A 60 -1.15 -1.95 16.11
C ARG A 60 -1.15 -2.99 15.00
N THR A 61 -0.19 -3.87 15.04
CA THR A 61 0.00 -4.97 14.07
C THR A 61 -1.33 -5.57 13.59
N GLY A 62 -1.52 -5.63 12.27
CA GLY A 62 -2.70 -6.18 11.61
C GLY A 62 -3.86 -5.19 11.47
N GLN A 63 -3.75 -3.98 12.00
CA GLN A 63 -4.79 -2.96 11.86
C GLN A 63 -4.52 -2.04 10.69
N THR A 64 -5.61 -1.53 10.12
CA THR A 64 -5.63 -0.57 9.03
C THR A 64 -6.31 0.71 9.50
N ALA A 65 -5.69 1.85 9.21
CA ALA A 65 -6.32 3.16 9.33
C ALA A 65 -6.56 3.73 7.91
N VAL A 66 -7.79 4.15 7.66
CA VAL A 66 -8.13 4.94 6.47
C VAL A 66 -8.09 6.41 6.88
N LEU A 67 -7.26 7.18 6.21
CA LEU A 67 -7.06 8.59 6.49
C LEU A 67 -7.79 9.40 5.42
N VAL A 68 -8.48 10.43 5.87
CA VAL A 68 -9.25 11.35 5.02
C VAL A 68 -8.80 12.77 5.33
N ASP A 69 -8.81 13.61 4.31
CA ASP A 69 -8.53 15.04 4.39
C ASP A 69 -7.18 15.39 5.05
N GLY A 70 -6.33 16.02 4.31
CA GLY A 70 -5.04 16.49 4.81
C GLY A 70 -3.91 16.34 3.81
N ASP A 71 -2.80 16.95 4.16
CA ASP A 71 -1.56 16.99 3.36
C ASP A 71 -0.38 16.30 4.06
N THR A 72 -0.64 15.64 5.19
CA THR A 72 0.41 15.04 6.02
C THR A 72 -0.12 13.82 6.76
N VAL A 73 0.55 12.68 6.60
CA VAL A 73 0.35 11.50 7.43
C VAL A 73 1.26 11.58 8.66
N ARG A 74 0.65 11.58 9.85
CA ARG A 74 1.37 11.59 11.12
C ARG A 74 1.39 10.19 11.72
N LEU A 75 2.58 9.73 12.10
CA LEU A 75 2.80 8.45 12.75
C LEU A 75 3.66 8.66 13.99
N GLN A 76 3.38 7.94 15.06
CA GLN A 76 4.21 7.88 16.24
C GLN A 76 4.27 6.45 16.75
N ALA A 77 5.47 5.90 16.90
CA ALA A 77 5.68 4.60 17.51
C ALA A 77 5.58 4.69 19.04
N ASP A 78 5.05 3.67 19.69
CA ASP A 78 5.08 3.56 21.14
C ASP A 78 6.53 3.45 21.65
N ALA A 79 6.77 3.91 22.86
CA ALA A 79 8.11 3.86 23.49
C ALA A 79 8.57 2.42 23.78
N VAL A 80 7.63 1.50 23.94
CA VAL A 80 7.89 0.07 24.10
C VAL A 80 7.27 -0.66 22.94
N GLN A 81 8.05 -1.51 22.27
CA GLN A 81 7.62 -2.26 21.10
C GLN A 81 7.74 -3.76 21.35
N GLU A 82 6.63 -4.46 21.17
CA GLU A 82 6.58 -5.93 21.23
C GLU A 82 6.62 -6.50 19.79
N SER A 83 7.61 -6.13 19.01
CA SER A 83 7.76 -6.56 17.62
C SER A 83 9.11 -7.22 17.38
N ARG A 84 9.20 -8.10 16.37
CA ARG A 84 10.47 -8.77 15.99
C ARG A 84 11.56 -7.80 15.59
N THR A 85 11.19 -6.65 15.06
CA THR A 85 12.10 -5.61 14.54
C THR A 85 12.45 -4.57 15.59
N ASN A 86 11.90 -4.71 16.82
CA ASN A 86 12.03 -3.72 17.88
C ASN A 86 11.66 -2.30 17.40
N GLY A 87 10.65 -2.19 16.56
CA GLY A 87 10.16 -0.94 16.01
C GLY A 87 8.74 -1.09 15.49
N MET A 88 8.17 0.01 15.03
CA MET A 88 6.89 0.04 14.37
C MET A 88 7.10 0.11 12.85
N GLU A 89 6.50 -0.83 12.13
CA GLU A 89 6.53 -0.87 10.67
C GLU A 89 5.14 -0.62 10.08
N VAL A 90 5.04 0.35 9.20
CA VAL A 90 3.77 0.77 8.59
C VAL A 90 3.92 0.79 7.08
N PHE A 91 2.95 0.23 6.41
CA PHE A 91 2.80 0.31 4.97
C PHE A 91 1.79 1.42 4.66
N LEU A 92 2.23 2.48 3.99
CA LEU A 92 1.38 3.56 3.51
C LEU A 92 1.08 3.34 2.04
N ILE A 93 -0.20 3.39 1.70
CA ILE A 93 -0.68 3.25 0.32
C ILE A 93 -1.70 4.35 0.06
N GLY A 94 -1.62 4.95 -1.10
CA GLY A 94 -2.66 5.89 -1.52
C GLY A 94 -2.55 6.28 -2.98
N GLY A 95 -3.55 6.98 -3.44
CA GLY A 95 -3.65 7.44 -4.81
C GLY A 95 -4.88 8.29 -5.04
N VAL A 96 -4.97 8.86 -6.23
CA VAL A 96 -6.14 9.62 -6.65
C VAL A 96 -7.36 8.70 -6.69
N PRO A 97 -8.49 9.06 -6.04
CA PRO A 97 -9.73 8.30 -6.12
C PRO A 97 -10.23 8.20 -7.56
N LEU A 98 -10.41 7.01 -8.08
CA LEU A 98 -10.88 6.80 -9.46
C LEU A 98 -12.36 7.18 -9.62
N ARG A 99 -13.17 6.99 -8.58
CA ARG A 99 -14.62 7.28 -8.56
C ARG A 99 -15.38 6.54 -9.67
N GLU A 100 -14.91 5.38 -10.04
CA GLU A 100 -15.50 4.51 -11.04
C GLU A 100 -16.32 3.40 -10.38
N PRO A 101 -17.30 2.80 -11.08
CA PRO A 101 -17.97 1.61 -10.60
C PRO A 101 -16.98 0.49 -10.35
N VAL A 102 -17.24 -0.33 -9.33
CA VAL A 102 -16.40 -1.48 -9.01
C VAL A 102 -17.24 -2.74 -9.04
N VAL A 103 -16.87 -3.68 -9.90
CA VAL A 103 -17.41 -5.02 -9.95
C VAL A 103 -16.27 -6.00 -9.72
N GLN A 104 -16.43 -6.88 -8.75
CA GLN A 104 -15.42 -7.89 -8.40
C GLN A 104 -16.01 -9.29 -8.51
N TYR A 105 -15.26 -10.18 -9.13
CA TYR A 105 -15.55 -11.61 -9.12
C TYR A 105 -14.25 -12.43 -9.27
N GLY A 106 -14.01 -13.36 -8.35
CA GLY A 106 -12.76 -14.10 -8.28
C GLY A 106 -11.55 -13.18 -8.14
N PRO A 107 -10.50 -13.36 -8.97
CA PRO A 107 -9.29 -12.52 -8.91
C PRO A 107 -9.44 -11.21 -9.69
N PHE A 108 -10.53 -10.98 -10.40
CA PHE A 108 -10.70 -9.83 -11.27
C PHE A 108 -11.53 -8.73 -10.61
N VAL A 109 -11.09 -7.49 -10.81
CA VAL A 109 -11.79 -6.26 -10.43
C VAL A 109 -11.86 -5.37 -11.66
N MET A 110 -13.08 -5.07 -12.09
CA MET A 110 -13.38 -4.30 -13.30
C MET A 110 -14.45 -3.26 -13.02
N ASN A 111 -14.84 -2.49 -14.02
CA ASN A 111 -15.91 -1.50 -13.86
C ASN A 111 -17.30 -2.07 -14.20
N THR A 112 -17.35 -3.13 -15.01
CA THR A 112 -18.61 -3.76 -15.44
C THR A 112 -18.54 -5.27 -15.34
N LYS A 113 -19.73 -5.91 -15.30
CA LYS A 113 -19.84 -7.39 -15.34
C LYS A 113 -19.37 -7.96 -16.69
N ALA A 114 -19.54 -7.21 -17.78
CA ALA A 114 -19.09 -7.64 -19.10
C ALA A 114 -17.55 -7.74 -19.16
N GLU A 115 -16.84 -6.77 -18.59
CA GLU A 115 -15.38 -6.81 -18.48
C GLU A 115 -14.88 -7.95 -17.57
N ILE A 116 -15.64 -8.32 -16.54
CA ILE A 116 -15.32 -9.51 -15.74
C ILE A 116 -15.41 -10.78 -16.60
N GLN A 117 -16.46 -10.92 -17.43
CA GLN A 117 -16.59 -12.07 -18.31
C GLN A 117 -15.44 -12.11 -19.34
N GLU A 118 -15.11 -10.97 -19.96
CA GLU A 118 -13.99 -10.85 -20.90
C GLU A 118 -12.66 -11.26 -20.24
N ALA A 119 -12.43 -10.84 -18.99
CA ALA A 119 -11.23 -11.20 -18.26
C ALA A 119 -11.11 -12.71 -18.00
N PHE A 120 -12.22 -13.41 -17.72
CA PHE A 120 -12.24 -14.87 -17.63
C PHE A 120 -11.97 -15.54 -18.97
N ASP A 121 -12.60 -15.07 -20.04
CA ASP A 121 -12.40 -15.59 -21.39
C ASP A 121 -10.94 -15.41 -21.83
N ASP A 122 -10.31 -14.27 -21.49
CA ASP A 122 -8.90 -14.00 -21.73
C ASP A 122 -7.98 -14.90 -20.94
N PHE A 123 -8.31 -15.15 -19.67
CA PHE A 123 -7.54 -16.07 -18.82
C PHE A 123 -7.59 -17.51 -19.37
N GLU A 124 -8.78 -18.01 -19.69
CA GLU A 124 -8.97 -19.37 -20.25
C GLU A 124 -8.30 -19.53 -21.61
N ALA A 125 -8.29 -18.51 -22.43
CA ALA A 125 -7.61 -18.49 -23.72
C ALA A 125 -6.08 -18.24 -23.63
N GLY A 126 -5.54 -18.04 -22.42
CA GLY A 126 -4.11 -17.77 -22.20
C GLY A 126 -3.64 -16.42 -22.73
N ARG A 127 -4.54 -15.45 -22.85
CA ARG A 127 -4.23 -14.10 -23.39
C ARG A 127 -3.68 -13.13 -22.35
N LEU A 128 -3.67 -13.45 -21.06
CA LEU A 128 -3.11 -12.59 -19.99
C LEU A 128 -1.58 -12.57 -19.94
N GLY A 129 -0.92 -13.12 -20.94
CA GLY A 129 0.53 -13.17 -21.04
C GLY A 129 1.14 -14.46 -20.48
N ARG A 130 2.46 -14.52 -20.45
CA ARG A 130 3.22 -15.65 -19.92
C ARG A 130 4.21 -15.17 -18.88
N VAL A 131 4.35 -15.91 -17.80
CA VAL A 131 5.41 -15.68 -16.81
C VAL A 131 6.75 -16.04 -17.49
N PRO A 132 7.73 -15.12 -17.54
CA PRO A 132 9.05 -15.41 -18.10
C PRO A 132 9.70 -16.59 -17.36
N ALA A 133 10.44 -17.42 -18.10
CA ALA A 133 11.19 -18.52 -17.52
C ALA A 133 12.16 -17.99 -16.44
N GLY A 134 12.08 -18.54 -15.24
CA GLY A 134 12.91 -18.14 -14.09
C GLY A 134 12.38 -16.96 -13.27
N ALA A 135 11.28 -16.31 -13.66
CA ALA A 135 10.71 -15.19 -12.90
C ALA A 135 10.20 -15.57 -11.49
N LEU A 136 9.84 -16.84 -11.30
CA LEU A 136 9.37 -17.38 -10.02
C LEU A 136 10.48 -18.14 -9.25
N GLN A 137 11.74 -17.92 -9.58
CA GLN A 137 12.82 -18.53 -8.79
C GLN A 137 12.86 -17.88 -7.40
N PRO A 138 12.94 -18.69 -6.32
CA PRO A 138 13.05 -18.15 -4.98
C PRO A 138 14.32 -17.31 -4.88
N HIS A 139 14.20 -16.12 -4.28
CA HIS A 139 15.34 -15.26 -3.99
C HIS A 139 16.37 -16.03 -3.14
N ARG A 140 17.53 -16.32 -3.70
CA ARG A 140 18.66 -16.87 -2.94
C ARG A 140 19.39 -15.70 -2.29
N PRO A 141 19.43 -15.59 -0.95
CA PRO A 141 20.23 -14.57 -0.30
C PRO A 141 21.69 -14.70 -0.75
N ARG A 142 22.28 -13.61 -1.17
CA ARG A 142 23.73 -13.58 -1.43
C ARG A 142 24.44 -13.81 -0.09
N ARG A 143 25.31 -14.80 -0.04
CA ARG A 143 26.21 -15.04 1.10
C ARG A 143 27.24 -13.94 1.19
#